data_bad40f785949fbf2f40dd84dd120da5f
#
_entry.id   bad40f785949fbf2f40dd84dd120da5f
#
_cell.length_a   1.000
_cell.length_b   1.000
_cell.length_c   1.000
_cell.angle_alpha   90.00
_cell.angle_beta   90.00
_cell.angle_gamma   90.00
#
_symmetry.space_group_name_H-M   'P 1'
#
loop_
_entity.id
_entity.type
_entity.pdbx_description
1 polymer ?
#
loop_
_entity_poly.entity_id
_entity_poly.type
_entity_poly.pdbx_seq_one_letter_code
_entity_poly.pdbx_strand_id
1 'polypeptide(L)'
;EVYTFSLRLCDNEVDRDWERFDTAALNTLGDLFVGKSGIFDHQWSARGQAARIYRTELVRDEGVLTEAGEPLCYLKGYAYMLRTEGNRDLIAEIEGGIKKEVSVGCAVKRAECSICGSDMGRCAHEKGKRYDGRLCCARLLEATDAFEFSFVAVPAQPRAGVMKRAGGSPSL
;
A
#
# COMPACT_ATOMS: atom_id res chain seq x y z
N GLU A 1 -7.20 -1.99 -26.30
CA GLU A 1 -6.79 -0.71 -25.71
C GLU A 1 -6.89 -0.78 -24.19
N VAL A 2 -5.88 -0.23 -23.49
CA VAL A 2 -5.79 -0.25 -22.04
C VAL A 2 -5.79 1.16 -21.47
N TYR A 3 -6.29 1.28 -20.25
CA TYR A 3 -6.13 2.43 -19.38
C TYR A 3 -5.03 2.12 -18.37
N THR A 4 -4.03 2.98 -18.25
CA THR A 4 -2.93 2.81 -17.30
C THR A 4 -2.96 3.87 -16.22
N PHE A 5 -2.55 3.49 -15.03
CA PHE A 5 -2.38 4.42 -13.91
C PHE A 5 -1.28 3.92 -12.98
N SER A 6 -0.74 4.83 -12.20
CA SER A 6 0.22 4.47 -11.15
C SER A 6 -0.37 4.76 -9.78
N LEU A 7 0.09 4.03 -8.78
CA LEU A 7 -0.42 4.16 -7.43
C LEU A 7 0.70 3.93 -6.41
N ARG A 8 0.56 4.55 -5.26
CA ARG A 8 1.32 4.20 -4.07
C ARG A 8 0.61 3.03 -3.42
N LEU A 9 1.22 1.85 -3.46
CA LEU A 9 0.65 0.63 -2.89
C LEU A 9 0.76 0.63 -1.37
N CYS A 10 1.96 0.83 -0.86
CA CYS A 10 2.27 0.87 0.56
C CYS A 10 3.61 1.59 0.79
N ASP A 11 3.91 1.89 2.04
CA ASP A 11 5.13 2.59 2.44
C ASP A 11 5.65 2.08 3.78
N ASN A 12 6.76 2.67 4.25
CA ASN A 12 7.35 2.36 5.55
C ASN A 12 6.89 3.28 6.69
N GLU A 13 5.86 4.10 6.46
CA GLU A 13 5.27 4.93 7.51
C GLU A 13 4.42 4.09 8.45
N VAL A 14 4.29 4.54 9.70
CA VAL A 14 3.36 3.94 10.66
C VAL A 14 1.94 4.21 10.20
N ASP A 15 1.15 3.16 10.07
CA ASP A 15 -0.21 3.23 9.60
C ASP A 15 -1.24 3.45 10.74
N ARG A 16 -2.54 3.40 10.40
CA ARG A 16 -3.63 3.61 11.37
C ARG A 16 -3.74 2.49 12.40
N ASP A 17 -3.17 1.31 12.10
CA ASP A 17 -3.14 0.15 12.98
C ASP A 17 -1.86 0.07 13.82
N TRP A 18 -1.04 1.13 13.78
CA TRP A 18 0.27 1.20 14.42
C TRP A 18 1.22 0.09 13.94
N GLU A 19 1.20 -0.14 12.63
CA GLU A 19 2.06 -1.08 11.94
C GLU A 19 2.85 -0.36 10.84
N ARG A 20 4.02 -0.87 10.51
CA ARG A 20 4.80 -0.37 9.38
C ARG A 20 5.60 -1.49 8.72
N PHE A 21 5.73 -1.42 7.42
CA PHE A 21 6.68 -2.30 6.72
C PHE A 21 8.10 -1.77 6.92
N ASP A 22 9.07 -2.68 7.07
CA ASP A 22 10.46 -2.29 6.89
C ASP A 22 10.78 -2.20 5.38
N THR A 23 11.91 -1.56 5.05
CA THR A 23 12.28 -1.34 3.64
C THR A 23 12.56 -2.65 2.91
N ALA A 24 13.12 -3.66 3.59
CA ALA A 24 13.37 -4.97 3.00
C ALA A 24 12.06 -5.69 2.66
N ALA A 25 11.04 -5.58 3.52
CA ALA A 25 9.71 -6.14 3.24
C ALA A 25 9.05 -5.45 2.04
N LEU A 26 9.17 -4.11 1.92
CA LEU A 26 8.67 -3.38 0.76
C LEU A 26 9.35 -3.84 -0.53
N ASN A 27 10.65 -4.07 -0.49
CA ASN A 27 11.39 -4.54 -1.67
C ASN A 27 10.89 -5.92 -2.11
N THR A 28 10.69 -6.84 -1.17
CA THR A 28 10.13 -8.17 -1.46
C THR A 28 8.70 -8.08 -2.00
N LEU A 29 7.85 -7.23 -1.40
CA LEU A 29 6.50 -6.99 -1.89
C LEU A 29 6.48 -6.46 -3.32
N GLY A 30 7.48 -5.67 -3.71
CA GLY A 30 7.62 -5.18 -5.08
C GLY A 30 7.62 -6.31 -6.11
N ASP A 31 8.36 -7.37 -5.87
CA ASP A 31 8.37 -8.54 -6.74
C ASP A 31 7.07 -9.34 -6.66
N LEU A 32 6.52 -9.48 -5.46
CA LEU A 32 5.31 -10.27 -5.23
C LEU A 32 4.05 -9.62 -5.83
N PHE A 33 3.96 -8.30 -5.87
CA PHE A 33 2.79 -7.59 -6.40
C PHE A 33 2.68 -7.61 -7.92
N VAL A 34 3.74 -7.87 -8.64
CA VAL A 34 3.67 -7.95 -10.10
C VAL A 34 2.71 -9.07 -10.52
N GLY A 35 1.72 -8.73 -11.35
CA GLY A 35 0.67 -9.65 -11.80
C GLY A 35 -0.55 -9.74 -10.88
N LYS A 36 -0.55 -9.09 -9.73
CA LYS A 36 -1.67 -9.14 -8.79
C LYS A 36 -2.82 -8.22 -9.21
N SER A 37 -4.01 -8.59 -8.76
CA SER A 37 -5.27 -7.98 -9.18
C SER A 37 -5.62 -6.73 -8.38
N GLY A 38 -6.26 -5.77 -9.02
CA GLY A 38 -6.96 -4.66 -8.37
C GLY A 38 -8.43 -5.01 -8.23
N ILE A 39 -8.94 -4.95 -7.02
CA ILE A 39 -10.30 -5.29 -6.63
C ILE A 39 -10.93 -4.18 -5.78
N PHE A 40 -12.02 -4.46 -5.08
CA PHE A 40 -12.76 -3.50 -4.26
C PHE A 40 -12.98 -4.05 -2.86
N ASP A 41 -12.76 -3.21 -1.84
CA ASP A 41 -13.09 -3.47 -0.44
C ASP A 41 -12.56 -4.81 0.10
N HIS A 42 -11.40 -5.27 -0.40
CA HIS A 42 -10.80 -6.57 -0.05
C HIS A 42 -11.75 -7.76 -0.25
N GLN A 43 -12.70 -7.65 -1.16
CA GLN A 43 -13.62 -8.73 -1.53
C GLN A 43 -12.98 -9.60 -2.61
N TRP A 44 -12.48 -10.73 -2.22
CA TRP A 44 -11.80 -11.68 -3.11
C TRP A 44 -12.81 -12.44 -3.96
N SER A 45 -13.16 -11.88 -5.10
CA SER A 45 -14.04 -12.51 -6.06
C SER A 45 -13.48 -12.41 -7.47
N ALA A 46 -13.72 -13.42 -8.29
CA ALA A 46 -13.28 -13.40 -9.69
C ALA A 46 -13.94 -12.26 -10.48
N ARG A 47 -15.19 -11.93 -10.16
CA ARG A 47 -15.95 -10.87 -10.83
C ARG A 47 -15.49 -9.46 -10.44
N GLY A 48 -14.90 -9.30 -9.27
CA GLY A 48 -14.42 -8.02 -8.77
C GLY A 48 -13.05 -7.62 -9.31
N GLN A 49 -12.41 -8.46 -10.10
CA GLN A 49 -11.10 -8.15 -10.68
C GLN A 49 -11.23 -7.11 -11.78
N ALA A 50 -10.66 -5.91 -11.56
CA ALA A 50 -10.80 -4.78 -12.47
C ALA A 50 -9.48 -4.36 -13.12
N ALA A 51 -8.36 -4.56 -12.44
CA ALA A 51 -7.05 -4.10 -12.88
C ALA A 51 -5.97 -5.13 -12.57
N ARG A 52 -4.79 -4.93 -13.18
CA ARG A 52 -3.58 -5.74 -12.90
C ARG A 52 -2.35 -4.86 -12.77
N ILE A 53 -1.51 -5.18 -11.80
CA ILE A 53 -0.19 -4.59 -11.67
C ILE A 53 0.74 -5.26 -12.68
N TYR A 54 1.41 -4.47 -13.51
CA TYR A 54 2.37 -4.99 -14.49
C TYR A 54 3.82 -4.62 -14.17
N ARG A 55 4.04 -3.66 -13.27
CA ARG A 55 5.36 -3.23 -12.84
C ARG A 55 5.30 -2.60 -11.46
N THR A 56 6.37 -2.71 -10.69
CA THR A 56 6.55 -2.01 -9.42
C THR A 56 7.91 -1.33 -9.37
N GLU A 57 8.03 -0.33 -8.51
CA GLU A 57 9.26 0.43 -8.29
C GLU A 57 9.31 0.86 -6.83
N LEU A 58 10.44 0.61 -6.17
CA LEU A 58 10.66 1.12 -4.82
C LEU A 58 11.23 2.54 -4.92
N VAL A 59 10.50 3.50 -4.39
CA VAL A 59 10.86 4.93 -4.44
C VAL A 59 11.30 5.38 -3.05
N ARG A 60 12.47 6.00 -2.98
CA ARG A 60 13.00 6.59 -1.75
C ARG A 60 12.87 8.11 -1.81
N ASP A 61 12.36 8.69 -0.75
CA ASP A 61 12.30 10.14 -0.57
C ASP A 61 13.08 10.52 0.69
N GLU A 62 14.36 10.73 0.53
CA GLU A 62 15.27 11.03 1.63
C GLU A 62 15.01 12.39 2.28
N GLY A 63 14.28 13.27 1.61
CA GLY A 63 13.87 14.57 2.15
C GLY A 63 12.72 14.51 3.16
N VAL A 64 12.06 13.35 3.29
CA VAL A 64 10.93 13.16 4.20
C VAL A 64 11.26 12.05 5.18
N LEU A 65 11.10 12.33 6.47
CA LEU A 65 11.27 11.33 7.53
C LEU A 65 9.91 10.78 7.97
N THR A 66 9.88 9.48 8.23
CA THR A 66 8.72 8.82 8.84
C THR A 66 8.62 9.14 10.33
N GLU A 67 7.49 8.82 10.94
CA GLU A 67 7.31 8.92 12.40
C GLU A 67 8.36 8.11 13.18
N ALA A 68 8.87 7.03 12.57
CA ALA A 68 9.94 6.23 13.14
C ALA A 68 11.36 6.82 12.93
N GLY A 69 11.47 7.98 12.26
CA GLY A 69 12.73 8.67 12.02
C GLY A 69 13.56 8.14 10.86
N GLU A 70 13.00 7.30 10.00
CA GLU A 70 13.66 6.77 8.82
C GLU A 70 13.26 7.57 7.56
N PRO A 71 14.12 7.62 6.52
CA PRO A 71 13.71 8.19 5.23
C PRO A 71 12.48 7.47 4.69
N LEU A 72 11.52 8.25 4.16
CA LEU A 72 10.32 7.70 3.57
C LEU A 72 10.67 6.84 2.36
N CYS A 73 10.08 5.66 2.30
CA CYS A 73 10.21 4.73 1.20
C CYS A 73 8.84 4.17 0.88
N TYR A 74 8.45 4.19 -0.40
CA TYR A 74 7.17 3.64 -0.79
C TYR A 74 7.27 2.77 -2.03
N LEU A 75 6.37 1.81 -2.13
CA LEU A 75 6.24 0.93 -3.27
C LEU A 75 5.24 1.53 -4.26
N LYS A 76 5.75 1.91 -5.43
CA LYS A 76 4.93 2.41 -6.54
C LYS A 76 4.54 1.25 -7.44
N GLY A 77 3.25 1.13 -7.70
CA GLY A 77 2.70 0.17 -8.63
C GLY A 77 2.27 0.85 -9.92
N TYR A 78 2.40 0.13 -11.03
CA TYR A 78 1.90 0.52 -12.35
C TYR A 78 0.87 -0.51 -12.76
N ALA A 79 -0.36 -0.07 -12.96
CA ALA A 79 -1.49 -0.94 -13.21
C ALA A 79 -2.19 -0.57 -14.52
N TYR A 80 -2.92 -1.54 -15.06
CA TYR A 80 -3.76 -1.33 -16.23
C TYR A 80 -5.13 -1.99 -16.03
N MET A 81 -6.10 -1.49 -16.76
CA MET A 81 -7.39 -2.13 -16.96
C MET A 81 -7.81 -1.99 -18.41
N LEU A 82 -8.74 -2.85 -18.84
CA LEU A 82 -9.23 -2.81 -20.20
C LEU A 82 -10.22 -1.65 -20.39
N ARG A 83 -10.14 -0.97 -21.53
CA ARG A 83 -11.12 0.04 -21.92
C ARG A 83 -12.33 -0.65 -22.54
N THR A 84 -13.19 -1.19 -21.70
CA THR A 84 -14.47 -1.76 -22.09
C THR A 84 -15.61 -0.82 -21.68
N GLU A 85 -16.79 -1.01 -22.23
CA GLU A 85 -17.97 -0.26 -21.77
C GLU A 85 -18.24 -0.50 -20.28
N GLY A 86 -18.01 -1.73 -19.80
CA GLY A 86 -18.19 -2.06 -18.38
C GLY A 86 -17.24 -1.35 -17.44
N ASN A 87 -16.10 -0.88 -17.94
CA ASN A 87 -15.09 -0.15 -17.14
C ASN A 87 -15.16 1.38 -17.33
N ARG A 88 -16.04 1.88 -18.19
CA ARG A 88 -16.11 3.32 -18.51
C ARG A 88 -16.33 4.17 -17.27
N ASP A 89 -17.29 3.81 -16.44
CA ASP A 89 -17.61 4.58 -15.24
C ASP A 89 -16.48 4.49 -14.20
N LEU A 90 -15.89 3.32 -14.03
CA LEU A 90 -14.74 3.14 -13.12
C LEU A 90 -13.55 4.01 -13.55
N ILE A 91 -13.22 4.03 -14.83
CA ILE A 91 -12.14 4.88 -15.37
C ILE A 91 -12.45 6.35 -15.11
N ALA A 92 -13.67 6.79 -15.36
CA ALA A 92 -14.11 8.17 -15.10
C ALA A 92 -14.00 8.52 -13.60
N GLU A 93 -14.34 7.60 -12.71
CA GLU A 93 -14.23 7.79 -11.26
C GLU A 93 -12.78 7.86 -10.78
N ILE A 94 -11.88 7.09 -11.40
CA ILE A 94 -10.44 7.17 -11.11
C ILE A 94 -9.89 8.51 -11.62
N GLU A 95 -10.18 8.88 -12.84
CA GLU A 95 -9.72 10.15 -13.43
C GLU A 95 -10.26 11.36 -12.69
N GLY A 96 -11.50 11.30 -12.25
CA GLY A 96 -12.15 12.36 -11.48
C GLY A 96 -11.72 12.42 -10.00
N GLY A 97 -10.90 11.47 -9.54
CA GLY A 97 -10.43 11.45 -8.17
C GLY A 97 -11.45 10.94 -7.14
N ILE A 98 -12.51 10.27 -7.58
CA ILE A 98 -13.52 9.68 -6.69
C ILE A 98 -13.00 8.34 -6.13
N LYS A 99 -12.52 7.46 -7.00
CA LYS A 99 -11.85 6.22 -6.59
C LYS A 99 -10.34 6.46 -6.57
N LYS A 100 -9.85 6.92 -5.45
CA LYS A 100 -8.49 7.43 -5.28
C LYS A 100 -7.68 6.57 -4.30
N GLU A 101 -8.26 6.22 -3.17
CA GLU A 101 -7.56 5.52 -2.08
C GLU A 101 -7.49 4.02 -2.36
N VAL A 102 -6.36 3.42 -2.02
CA VAL A 102 -6.16 1.98 -2.13
C VAL A 102 -5.59 1.42 -0.84
N SER A 103 -5.80 0.13 -0.64
CA SER A 103 -5.19 -0.65 0.43
C SER A 103 -4.72 -1.98 -0.14
N VAL A 104 -3.68 -2.56 0.43
CA VAL A 104 -3.11 -3.82 -0.06
C VAL A 104 -3.44 -4.98 0.86
N GLY A 105 -3.59 -6.17 0.27
CA GLY A 105 -3.63 -7.44 0.98
C GLY A 105 -2.31 -8.17 0.79
N CYS A 106 -1.62 -8.46 1.87
CA CYS A 106 -0.36 -9.19 1.85
C CYS A 106 -0.18 -9.98 3.15
N ALA A 107 0.84 -10.83 3.17
CA ALA A 107 1.22 -11.60 4.35
C ALA A 107 2.68 -11.36 4.69
N VAL A 108 2.96 -11.26 5.99
CA VAL A 108 4.32 -11.16 6.53
C VAL A 108 4.54 -12.28 7.55
N LYS A 109 5.78 -12.69 7.70
CA LYS A 109 6.13 -13.78 8.62
C LYS A 109 6.26 -13.33 10.07
N ARG A 110 6.72 -12.08 10.29
CA ARG A 110 7.02 -11.57 11.63
C ARG A 110 6.49 -10.16 11.83
N ALA A 111 6.04 -9.89 13.05
CA ALA A 111 5.71 -8.56 13.53
C ALA A 111 6.49 -8.31 14.83
N GLU A 112 7.48 -7.42 14.80
CA GLU A 112 8.34 -7.11 15.92
C GLU A 112 7.96 -5.78 16.57
N CYS A 113 8.05 -5.76 17.91
CA CYS A 113 7.92 -4.52 18.68
C CYS A 113 9.07 -3.56 18.36
N SER A 114 8.74 -2.32 17.99
CA SER A 114 9.74 -1.29 17.70
C SER A 114 10.55 -0.85 18.92
N ILE A 115 10.08 -1.15 20.13
CA ILE A 115 10.74 -0.74 21.37
C ILE A 115 11.77 -1.79 21.82
N CYS A 116 11.41 -3.06 21.89
CA CYS A 116 12.25 -4.12 22.42
C CYS A 116 12.73 -5.17 21.41
N GLY A 117 12.21 -5.15 20.16
CA GLY A 117 12.58 -6.11 19.13
C GLY A 117 11.99 -7.50 19.29
N SER A 118 11.21 -7.76 20.33
CA SER A 118 10.53 -9.03 20.54
C SER A 118 9.30 -9.15 19.65
N ASP A 119 8.80 -10.38 19.51
CA ASP A 119 7.52 -10.61 18.85
C ASP A 119 6.44 -9.75 19.50
N MET A 120 5.66 -9.04 18.67
CA MET A 120 4.65 -8.08 19.15
C MET A 120 3.56 -8.74 20.00
N GLY A 121 3.30 -10.03 19.78
CA GLY A 121 2.35 -10.79 20.59
C GLY A 121 2.89 -11.29 21.92
N ARG A 122 4.21 -11.11 22.20
CA ARG A 122 4.89 -11.68 23.36
C ARG A 122 5.58 -10.65 24.25
N CYS A 123 5.44 -9.37 23.99
CA CYS A 123 5.99 -8.31 24.82
C CYS A 123 4.92 -7.52 25.54
N ALA A 124 5.32 -6.74 26.56
CA ALA A 124 4.41 -5.92 27.34
C ALA A 124 4.13 -4.54 26.73
N HIS A 125 4.84 -4.16 25.68
CA HIS A 125 4.64 -2.87 25.03
C HIS A 125 3.35 -2.85 24.20
N GLU A 126 2.65 -1.73 24.25
CA GLU A 126 1.37 -1.58 23.55
C GLU A 126 1.53 -0.65 22.34
N LYS A 127 1.00 -1.10 21.19
CA LYS A 127 0.98 -0.29 19.96
C LYS A 127 0.29 1.06 20.21
N GLY A 128 0.89 2.13 19.69
CA GLY A 128 0.37 3.48 19.81
C GLY A 128 0.83 4.23 21.06
N LYS A 129 1.41 3.56 22.04
CA LYS A 129 1.98 4.20 23.22
C LYS A 129 3.43 4.63 23.00
N ARG A 130 3.89 5.61 23.77
CA ARG A 130 5.28 6.07 23.75
C ARG A 130 6.02 5.57 24.96
N TYR A 131 7.26 5.14 24.74
CA TYR A 131 8.19 4.66 25.76
C TYR A 131 9.50 5.44 25.59
N ASP A 132 9.87 6.25 26.56
CA ASP A 132 11.01 7.18 26.48
C ASP A 132 11.00 8.04 25.20
N GLY A 133 9.82 8.55 24.85
CA GLY A 133 9.61 9.39 23.65
C GLY A 133 9.53 8.63 22.33
N ARG A 134 9.74 7.32 22.33
CA ARG A 134 9.68 6.47 21.12
C ARG A 134 8.30 5.85 20.97
N LEU A 135 7.71 6.00 19.80
CA LEU A 135 6.40 5.42 19.46
C LEU A 135 6.54 3.89 19.33
N CYS A 136 5.69 3.17 20.05
CA CYS A 136 5.56 1.71 19.89
C CYS A 136 4.70 1.38 18.69
N CYS A 137 5.26 0.66 17.74
CA CYS A 137 4.55 0.12 16.58
C CYS A 137 5.04 -1.29 16.27
N ALA A 138 4.25 -2.03 15.50
CA ALA A 138 4.69 -3.32 14.99
C ALA A 138 5.45 -3.12 13.69
N ARG A 139 6.69 -3.60 13.64
CA ARG A 139 7.49 -3.67 12.42
C ARG A 139 7.18 -4.97 11.70
N LEU A 140 6.63 -4.86 10.49
CA LEU A 140 6.25 -5.99 9.65
C LEU A 140 7.46 -6.41 8.82
N LEU A 141 7.93 -7.62 9.05
CA LEU A 141 9.17 -8.15 8.50
C LEU A 141 8.91 -9.43 7.70
N GLU A 142 9.75 -9.66 6.69
CA GLU A 142 9.71 -10.87 5.87
C GLU A 142 8.35 -11.07 5.19
N ALA A 143 8.08 -10.28 4.16
CA ALA A 143 6.90 -10.46 3.33
C ALA A 143 6.96 -11.84 2.64
N THR A 144 5.88 -12.60 2.76
CA THR A 144 5.78 -13.98 2.23
C THR A 144 4.84 -14.07 1.04
N ASP A 145 3.84 -13.21 0.96
CA ASP A 145 2.89 -13.19 -0.15
C ASP A 145 2.26 -11.81 -0.34
N ALA A 146 1.80 -11.56 -1.55
CA ALA A 146 0.97 -10.43 -1.90
C ALA A 146 -0.27 -10.94 -2.63
N PHE A 147 -1.45 -10.49 -2.21
CA PHE A 147 -2.71 -11.03 -2.72
C PHE A 147 -3.37 -10.10 -3.72
N GLU A 148 -3.52 -8.82 -3.40
CA GLU A 148 -4.25 -7.85 -4.20
C GLU A 148 -4.01 -6.41 -3.73
N PHE A 149 -4.45 -5.45 -4.51
CA PHE A 149 -4.80 -4.12 -4.00
C PHE A 149 -6.29 -3.88 -4.18
N SER A 150 -6.87 -3.07 -3.31
CA SER A 150 -8.29 -2.72 -3.37
C SER A 150 -8.49 -1.23 -3.38
N PHE A 151 -9.41 -0.75 -4.20
CA PHE A 151 -10.01 0.56 -3.99
C PHE A 151 -10.85 0.51 -2.71
N VAL A 152 -10.60 1.44 -1.80
CA VAL A 152 -11.25 1.51 -0.48
C VAL A 152 -11.64 2.95 -0.17
N ALA A 153 -12.57 3.12 0.79
CA ALA A 153 -12.95 4.45 1.24
C ALA A 153 -11.91 5.06 2.20
N VAL A 154 -11.36 4.25 3.11
CA VAL A 154 -10.34 4.68 4.09
C VAL A 154 -9.23 3.63 4.15
N PRO A 155 -8.05 3.92 3.63
CA PRO A 155 -6.94 2.97 3.66
C PRO A 155 -6.27 2.93 5.04
N ALA A 156 -5.66 1.77 5.36
CA ALA A 156 -4.84 1.64 6.57
C ALA A 156 -3.64 2.60 6.52
N GLN A 157 -3.01 2.71 5.35
CA GLN A 157 -1.94 3.69 5.12
C GLN A 157 -2.51 4.95 4.47
N PRO A 158 -2.47 6.11 5.16
CA PRO A 158 -3.16 7.33 4.70
C PRO A 158 -2.75 7.86 3.33
N ARG A 159 -1.52 7.55 2.89
CA ARG A 159 -0.98 8.02 1.61
C ARG A 159 -1.14 7.04 0.46
N ALA A 160 -1.67 5.84 0.72
CA ALA A 160 -1.89 4.85 -0.33
C ALA A 160 -3.00 5.31 -1.28
N GLY A 161 -2.72 5.30 -2.58
CA GLY A 161 -3.70 5.77 -3.55
C GLY A 161 -3.14 6.00 -4.94
N VAL A 162 -4.02 6.38 -5.84
CA VAL A 162 -3.70 6.67 -7.23
C VAL A 162 -2.86 7.94 -7.32
N MET A 163 -1.71 7.85 -7.99
CA MET A 163 -0.75 8.94 -8.13
C MET A 163 -0.85 9.62 -9.50
N LYS A 164 -0.85 8.84 -10.59
CA LYS A 164 -0.87 9.34 -11.95
C LYS A 164 -1.87 8.55 -12.78
N ARG A 165 -2.63 9.27 -13.60
CA ARG A 165 -3.68 8.76 -14.45
C ARG A 165 -3.33 9.00 -15.91
N ALA A 166 -3.71 8.08 -16.81
CA ALA A 166 -3.60 8.31 -18.24
C ALA A 166 -4.63 9.36 -18.64
N GLY A 167 -4.19 10.43 -19.31
CA GLY A 167 -5.09 11.49 -19.79
C GLY A 167 -5.06 12.80 -19.02
N GLY A 168 -4.22 12.91 -18.01
CA GLY A 168 -3.77 14.18 -17.40
C GLY A 168 -4.84 15.23 -17.14
N SER A 169 -5.79 14.97 -16.24
CA SER A 169 -6.48 16.08 -15.58
C SER A 169 -5.67 16.51 -14.37
N PRO A 170 -5.56 17.83 -14.09
CA PRO A 170 -4.81 18.28 -12.94
C PRO A 170 -5.40 17.70 -11.65
N SER A 171 -4.52 17.29 -10.78
CA SER A 171 -4.89 16.99 -9.40
C SER A 171 -5.50 18.22 -8.75
N LEU A 172 -6.72 18.12 -8.29
CA LEU A 172 -7.30 19.08 -7.37
C LEU A 172 -6.64 18.96 -6.01
#